data_e92dc7b87b59d6824fe7e293c192c3ae
#
_entry.id   e92dc7b87b59d6824fe7e293c192c3ae
#
_cell.length_a   1.000
_cell.length_b   1.000
_cell.length_c   1.000
_cell.angle_alpha   90.00
_cell.angle_beta   90.00
_cell.angle_gamma   90.00
#
_symmetry.space_group_name_H-M   'P 1'
#
loop_
_entity.id
_entity.type
_entity.pdbx_description
1 polymer ?
#
loop_
_entity_poly.entity_id
_entity_poly.type
_entity_poly.pdbx_seq_one_letter_code
_entity_poly.pdbx_strand_id
1 'polypeptide(L)'
;MDVLQLASQIRPLDEGAMDRARQRQHSLAKPAGSFGLLEQLSIQIAGITGKVNNRVDKKVHFLFGADNGVYEEGVAGTPQHFTNLLMQFYGGSAHCGINVLCDHNGIDLRVIDLGVKGELDLPHVENRKLMPGGTHNFCKPVSYTHLLWQRV
;
A
#
# COMPACT_ATOMS: atom_id res chain seq x y z
N MET A 1 -10.06 -8.09 14.01
CA MET A 1 -9.23 -7.28 14.94
C MET A 1 -9.55 -5.82 14.63
N ASP A 2 -9.96 -5.09 15.64
CA ASP A 2 -10.30 -3.66 15.50
C ASP A 2 -9.01 -2.82 15.31
N VAL A 3 -9.12 -1.72 14.56
CA VAL A 3 -7.99 -0.80 14.29
C VAL A 3 -7.41 -0.24 15.59
N LEU A 4 -8.25 0.06 16.58
CA LEU A 4 -7.81 0.54 17.89
C LEU A 4 -7.02 -0.53 18.66
N GLN A 5 -7.40 -1.80 18.55
CA GLN A 5 -6.65 -2.90 19.14
C GLN A 5 -5.28 -3.08 18.45
N LEU A 6 -5.20 -2.89 17.14
CA LEU A 6 -3.93 -2.89 16.41
C LEU A 6 -3.05 -1.71 16.83
N ALA A 7 -3.62 -0.51 16.92
CA ALA A 7 -2.90 0.68 17.33
C ALA A 7 -2.31 0.55 18.74
N SER A 8 -3.04 -0.09 19.67
CA SER A 8 -2.56 -0.32 21.04
C SER A 8 -1.36 -1.28 21.14
N GLN A 9 -1.08 -2.04 20.09
CA GLN A 9 0.07 -2.95 20.02
C GLN A 9 1.35 -2.27 19.50
N ILE A 10 1.24 -1.04 18.99
CA ILE A 10 2.39 -0.28 18.52
C ILE A 10 3.27 0.08 19.73
N ARG A 11 4.52 -0.37 19.66
CA ARG A 11 5.52 -0.11 20.71
C ARG A 11 6.51 0.95 20.23
N PRO A 12 7.14 1.70 21.15
CA PRO A 12 8.29 2.54 20.83
C PRO A 12 9.41 1.72 20.19
N LEU A 13 10.24 2.37 19.40
CA LEU A 13 11.39 1.73 18.76
C LEU A 13 12.42 1.32 19.83
N ASP A 14 13.12 0.21 19.60
CA ASP A 14 14.25 -0.23 20.42
C ASP A 14 15.49 0.64 20.09
N GLU A 15 15.71 1.68 20.88
CA GLU A 15 16.84 2.59 20.71
C GLU A 15 18.19 1.85 20.83
N GLY A 16 18.27 0.85 21.70
CA GLY A 16 19.49 0.05 21.85
C GLY A 16 19.83 -0.74 20.57
N ALA A 17 18.81 -1.27 19.88
CA ALA A 17 19.00 -1.92 18.58
C ALA A 17 19.40 -0.90 17.50
N MET A 18 18.81 0.29 17.52
CA MET A 18 19.15 1.38 16.61
C MET A 18 20.61 1.84 16.81
N ASP A 19 21.08 1.97 18.05
CA ASP A 19 22.47 2.33 18.33
C ASP A 19 23.46 1.27 17.86
N ARG A 20 23.16 0.00 18.10
CA ARG A 20 23.97 -1.11 17.56
C ARG A 20 24.00 -1.09 16.03
N ALA A 21 22.87 -0.77 15.37
CA ALA A 21 22.81 -0.65 13.92
C ALA A 21 23.64 0.54 13.41
N ARG A 22 23.63 1.70 14.09
CA ARG A 22 24.48 2.86 13.77
C ARG A 22 25.97 2.48 13.87
N GLN A 23 26.36 1.85 14.97
CA GLN A 23 27.74 1.39 15.17
C GLN A 23 28.18 0.41 14.05
N ARG A 24 27.29 -0.52 13.66
CA ARG A 24 27.56 -1.42 12.55
C ARG A 24 27.74 -0.65 11.24
N GLN A 25 26.91 0.34 10.93
CA GLN A 25 27.07 1.15 9.70
C GLN A 25 28.43 1.86 9.67
N HIS A 26 28.94 2.33 10.81
CA HIS A 26 30.26 2.95 10.90
C HIS A 26 31.41 1.95 10.77
N SER A 27 31.22 0.69 11.15
CA SER A 27 32.25 -0.34 11.06
C SER A 27 32.38 -0.98 9.66
N LEU A 28 31.45 -0.72 8.76
CA LEU A 28 31.49 -1.26 7.40
C LEU A 28 32.53 -0.54 6.54
N ALA A 29 33.22 -1.28 5.67
CA ALA A 29 34.19 -0.76 4.72
C ALA A 29 33.52 0.04 3.59
N LYS A 30 32.99 1.20 3.92
CA LYS A 30 32.34 2.14 3.00
C LYS A 30 32.52 3.57 3.49
N PRO A 31 32.48 4.60 2.61
CA PRO A 31 32.43 5.98 3.05
C PRO A 31 31.20 6.22 3.94
N ALA A 32 31.37 7.02 4.99
CA ALA A 32 30.26 7.37 5.89
C ALA A 32 29.12 8.04 5.10
N GLY A 33 27.89 7.57 5.31
CA GLY A 33 26.70 8.13 4.66
C GLY A 33 26.54 7.77 3.17
N SER A 34 27.40 6.92 2.58
CA SER A 34 27.37 6.63 1.14
C SER A 34 26.09 6.00 0.63
N PHE A 35 25.32 5.33 1.48
CA PHE A 35 24.02 4.76 1.10
C PHE A 35 22.83 5.69 1.47
N GLY A 36 23.09 6.88 2.00
CA GLY A 36 22.07 7.90 2.27
C GLY A 36 20.88 7.37 3.08
N LEU A 37 19.69 7.48 2.50
CA LEU A 37 18.44 7.07 3.17
C LEU A 37 18.41 5.57 3.52
N LEU A 38 19.09 4.71 2.78
CA LEU A 38 19.11 3.27 3.09
C LEU A 38 19.77 2.99 4.45
N GLU A 39 20.76 3.78 4.86
CA GLU A 39 21.36 3.66 6.20
C GLU A 39 20.33 4.00 7.30
N GLN A 40 19.59 5.08 7.11
CA GLN A 40 18.53 5.49 8.05
C GLN A 40 17.42 4.44 8.14
N LEU A 41 16.95 3.92 7.00
CA LEU A 41 15.94 2.86 6.96
C LEU A 41 16.43 1.58 7.65
N SER A 42 17.69 1.20 7.47
CA SER A 42 18.25 0.01 8.14
C SER A 42 18.28 0.17 9.65
N ILE A 43 18.61 1.37 10.15
CA ILE A 43 18.60 1.70 11.58
C ILE A 43 17.17 1.67 12.12
N GLN A 44 16.21 2.27 11.41
CA GLN A 44 14.81 2.27 11.81
C GLN A 44 14.23 0.85 11.86
N ILE A 45 14.53 0.02 10.87
CA ILE A 45 14.11 -1.39 10.85
C ILE A 45 14.71 -2.14 12.03
N ALA A 46 15.96 -1.85 12.41
CA ALA A 46 16.56 -2.43 13.61
C ALA A 46 15.78 -2.05 14.87
N GLY A 47 15.32 -0.80 14.98
CA GLY A 47 14.46 -0.35 16.09
C GLY A 47 13.09 -1.04 16.12
N ILE A 48 12.50 -1.30 14.96
CA ILE A 48 11.20 -2.01 14.84
C ILE A 48 11.32 -3.48 15.25
N THR A 49 12.39 -4.14 14.83
CA THR A 49 12.54 -5.61 14.96
C THR A 49 13.36 -6.03 16.18
N GLY A 50 14.08 -5.11 16.83
CA GLY A 50 15.06 -5.39 17.86
C GLY A 50 16.34 -6.07 17.35
N LYS A 51 16.52 -6.18 16.01
CA LYS A 51 17.63 -6.92 15.38
C LYS A 51 18.46 -6.00 14.49
N VAL A 52 19.78 -6.12 14.56
CA VAL A 52 20.71 -5.35 13.71
C VAL A 52 20.71 -5.87 12.26
N ASN A 53 20.71 -7.19 12.11
CA ASN A 53 20.72 -7.86 10.80
C ASN A 53 19.29 -8.29 10.45
N ASN A 54 18.68 -7.57 9.55
CA ASN A 54 17.34 -7.85 9.07
C ASN A 54 17.37 -8.46 7.67
N ARG A 55 16.38 -9.29 7.37
CA ARG A 55 16.13 -9.84 6.04
C ARG A 55 14.72 -9.48 5.61
N VAL A 56 14.55 -9.25 4.32
CA VAL A 56 13.26 -8.97 3.67
C VAL A 56 12.97 -10.14 2.74
N ASP A 57 12.50 -11.24 3.30
CA ASP A 57 12.29 -12.48 2.57
C ASP A 57 10.91 -12.53 1.88
N LYS A 58 9.93 -11.81 2.44
CA LYS A 58 8.58 -11.70 1.88
C LYS A 58 8.29 -10.25 1.50
N LYS A 59 7.98 -10.06 0.23
CA LYS A 59 7.62 -8.75 -0.32
C LYS A 59 6.20 -8.83 -0.86
N VAL A 60 5.37 -7.86 -0.52
CA VAL A 60 3.98 -7.78 -1.00
C VAL A 60 3.75 -6.38 -1.57
N HIS A 61 3.14 -6.33 -2.74
CA HIS A 61 2.66 -5.10 -3.34
C HIS A 61 1.12 -5.09 -3.28
N PHE A 62 0.56 -4.12 -2.58
CA PHE A 62 -0.89 -3.91 -2.54
C PHE A 62 -1.29 -2.90 -3.62
N LEU A 63 -2.13 -3.34 -4.55
CA LEU A 63 -2.73 -2.48 -5.56
C LEU A 63 -4.21 -2.32 -5.22
N PHE A 64 -4.60 -1.09 -4.89
CA PHE A 64 -5.98 -0.76 -4.56
C PHE A 64 -6.65 -0.06 -5.72
N GLY A 65 -7.81 -0.56 -6.14
CA GLY A 65 -8.65 0.04 -7.16
C GLY A 65 -9.93 0.63 -6.57
N ALA A 66 -10.24 1.86 -6.96
CA ALA A 66 -11.50 2.50 -6.64
C ALA A 66 -11.80 3.59 -7.67
N ASP A 67 -13.07 3.79 -7.94
CA ASP A 67 -13.54 4.96 -8.69
C ASP A 67 -13.78 6.13 -7.74
N ASN A 68 -13.86 7.34 -8.29
CA ASN A 68 -14.12 8.55 -7.53
C ASN A 68 -15.22 9.37 -8.20
N GLY A 69 -16.18 9.83 -7.40
CA GLY A 69 -17.33 10.60 -7.89
C GLY A 69 -16.97 11.92 -8.55
N VAL A 70 -15.79 12.47 -8.27
CA VAL A 70 -15.27 13.67 -8.95
C VAL A 70 -15.08 13.48 -10.47
N TYR A 71 -15.11 12.23 -10.96
CA TYR A 71 -15.13 11.96 -12.39
C TYR A 71 -16.23 12.71 -13.14
N GLU A 72 -17.38 12.94 -12.49
CA GLU A 72 -18.50 13.69 -13.07
C GLU A 72 -18.16 15.15 -13.44
N GLU A 73 -17.11 15.71 -12.85
CA GLU A 73 -16.62 17.05 -13.15
C GLU A 73 -15.70 17.12 -14.39
N GLY A 74 -15.55 16.01 -15.12
CA GLY A 74 -14.74 15.98 -16.35
C GLY A 74 -13.22 16.11 -16.13
N VAL A 75 -12.74 15.80 -14.93
CA VAL A 75 -11.32 15.92 -14.55
C VAL A 75 -10.44 14.82 -15.11
N ALA A 76 -11.03 13.72 -15.61
CA ALA A 76 -10.30 12.58 -16.13
C ALA A 76 -10.29 12.56 -17.66
N GLY A 77 -9.12 12.30 -18.25
CA GLY A 77 -8.96 12.14 -19.70
C GLY A 77 -9.38 10.79 -20.25
N THR A 78 -9.71 9.83 -19.37
CA THR A 78 -10.09 8.47 -19.75
C THR A 78 -11.49 8.12 -19.24
N PRO A 79 -12.25 7.27 -19.96
CA PRO A 79 -13.57 6.83 -19.50
C PRO A 79 -13.50 6.07 -18.17
N GLN A 80 -14.51 6.22 -17.31
CA GLN A 80 -14.55 5.62 -15.97
C GLN A 80 -14.42 4.09 -15.98
N HIS A 81 -14.95 3.43 -17.00
CA HIS A 81 -14.86 1.96 -17.11
C HIS A 81 -13.41 1.46 -17.26
N PHE A 82 -12.44 2.33 -17.55
CA PHE A 82 -11.03 1.97 -17.61
C PHE A 82 -10.52 1.44 -16.28
N THR A 83 -11.01 1.95 -15.13
CA THR A 83 -10.65 1.41 -13.81
C THR A 83 -10.99 -0.08 -13.73
N ASN A 84 -12.22 -0.44 -14.11
CA ASN A 84 -12.65 -1.84 -14.13
C ASN A 84 -11.79 -2.70 -15.07
N LEU A 85 -11.53 -2.20 -16.28
CA LEU A 85 -10.70 -2.89 -17.28
C LEU A 85 -9.26 -3.10 -16.77
N LEU A 86 -8.66 -2.09 -16.15
CA LEU A 86 -7.31 -2.21 -15.58
C LEU A 86 -7.26 -3.22 -14.43
N MET A 87 -8.27 -3.23 -13.57
CA MET A 87 -8.37 -4.22 -12.51
C MET A 87 -8.47 -5.66 -13.04
N GLN A 88 -9.18 -5.85 -14.15
CA GLN A 88 -9.22 -7.15 -14.84
C GLN A 88 -7.83 -7.55 -15.36
N PHE A 89 -7.06 -6.60 -15.89
CA PHE A 89 -5.70 -6.89 -16.35
C PHE A 89 -4.76 -7.20 -15.18
N TYR A 90 -4.82 -6.45 -14.09
CA TYR A 90 -3.97 -6.68 -12.92
C TYR A 90 -4.27 -8.01 -12.21
N GLY A 91 -5.54 -8.39 -12.11
CA GLY A 91 -5.97 -9.62 -11.45
C GLY A 91 -6.18 -10.81 -12.40
N GLY A 92 -6.02 -10.61 -13.71
CA GLY A 92 -6.24 -11.63 -14.74
C GLY A 92 -4.96 -12.26 -15.28
N SER A 93 -5.08 -12.87 -16.44
CA SER A 93 -3.97 -13.50 -17.17
C SER A 93 -3.14 -12.50 -18.00
N ALA A 94 -3.59 -11.26 -18.14
CA ALA A 94 -2.86 -10.23 -18.88
C ALA A 94 -1.75 -9.66 -17.99
N HIS A 95 -0.53 -9.68 -18.50
CA HIS A 95 0.62 -9.14 -17.80
C HIS A 95 0.77 -7.65 -18.09
N CYS A 96 0.33 -6.83 -17.16
CA CYS A 96 0.68 -5.40 -17.12
C CYS A 96 2.09 -5.20 -16.56
N GLY A 97 2.63 -4.00 -16.70
CA GLY A 97 3.97 -3.67 -16.20
C GLY A 97 4.18 -4.03 -14.72
N ILE A 98 3.16 -3.80 -13.88
CA ILE A 98 3.24 -4.14 -12.45
C ILE A 98 3.34 -5.65 -12.21
N ASN A 99 2.59 -6.46 -12.97
CA ASN A 99 2.66 -7.93 -12.86
C ASN A 99 4.08 -8.41 -13.20
N VAL A 100 4.62 -7.96 -14.34
CA VAL A 100 5.98 -8.31 -14.78
C VAL A 100 7.03 -7.89 -13.75
N LEU A 101 6.93 -6.68 -13.19
CA LEU A 101 7.88 -6.20 -12.18
C LEU A 101 7.76 -6.98 -10.88
N CYS A 102 6.56 -7.33 -10.46
CA CYS A 102 6.35 -8.14 -9.25
C CYS A 102 6.91 -9.55 -9.43
N ASP A 103 6.60 -10.20 -10.54
CA ASP A 103 7.07 -11.55 -10.85
C ASP A 103 8.61 -11.60 -10.92
N HIS A 104 9.21 -10.64 -11.64
CA HIS A 104 10.66 -10.57 -11.78
C HIS A 104 11.39 -10.38 -10.43
N ASN A 105 10.80 -9.65 -9.51
CA ASN A 105 11.39 -9.33 -8.21
C ASN A 105 10.92 -10.26 -7.07
N GLY A 106 10.11 -11.27 -7.34
CA GLY A 106 9.55 -12.18 -6.34
C GLY A 106 8.69 -11.43 -5.31
N ILE A 107 7.82 -10.54 -5.82
CA ILE A 107 6.88 -9.74 -5.03
C ILE A 107 5.48 -10.34 -5.20
N ASP A 108 4.78 -10.64 -4.12
CA ASP A 108 3.39 -11.08 -4.15
C ASP A 108 2.49 -9.86 -4.46
N LEU A 109 1.82 -9.88 -5.60
CA LEU A 109 0.90 -8.81 -6.01
C LEU A 109 -0.51 -9.11 -5.48
N ARG A 110 -1.02 -8.26 -4.60
CA ARG A 110 -2.38 -8.31 -4.07
C ARG A 110 -3.22 -7.22 -4.69
N VAL A 111 -4.19 -7.61 -5.52
CA VAL A 111 -5.12 -6.69 -6.20
C VAL A 111 -6.41 -6.63 -5.40
N ILE A 112 -6.80 -5.44 -4.95
CA ILE A 112 -7.89 -5.23 -4.01
C ILE A 112 -8.88 -4.20 -4.59
N ASP A 113 -10.13 -4.61 -4.75
CA ASP A 113 -11.23 -3.72 -5.14
C ASP A 113 -11.83 -3.05 -3.91
N LEU A 114 -11.61 -1.75 -3.76
CA LEU A 114 -12.17 -0.93 -2.69
C LEU A 114 -13.44 -0.16 -3.08
N GLY A 115 -13.75 -0.10 -4.39
CA GLY A 115 -14.91 0.68 -4.84
C GLY A 115 -14.94 0.92 -6.35
N VAL A 116 -14.50 -0.04 -7.14
CA VAL A 116 -14.59 0.04 -8.60
C VAL A 116 -16.06 -0.08 -9.03
N LYS A 117 -16.47 0.73 -9.99
CA LYS A 117 -17.83 0.71 -10.54
C LYS A 117 -18.06 -0.55 -11.37
N GLY A 118 -19.18 -1.22 -11.12
CA GLY A 118 -19.52 -2.50 -11.75
C GLY A 118 -18.99 -3.70 -10.99
N GLU A 119 -19.25 -4.88 -11.51
CA GLU A 119 -18.84 -6.14 -10.90
C GLU A 119 -17.43 -6.53 -11.36
N LEU A 120 -16.64 -7.03 -10.41
CA LEU A 120 -15.34 -7.63 -10.62
C LEU A 120 -15.31 -8.96 -9.86
N ASP A 121 -15.75 -10.02 -10.54
CA ASP A 121 -15.69 -11.38 -10.00
C ASP A 121 -14.50 -12.11 -10.65
N LEU A 122 -13.31 -11.86 -10.11
CA LEU A 122 -12.06 -12.44 -10.61
C LEU A 122 -11.33 -13.13 -9.46
N PRO A 123 -10.81 -14.35 -9.65
CA PRO A 123 -10.21 -15.15 -8.58
C PRO A 123 -8.99 -14.50 -7.93
N HIS A 124 -8.32 -13.58 -8.60
CA HIS A 124 -7.12 -12.89 -8.11
C HIS A 124 -7.39 -11.42 -7.70
N VAL A 125 -8.65 -11.00 -7.65
CA VAL A 125 -9.05 -9.67 -7.15
C VAL A 125 -9.83 -9.86 -5.85
N GLU A 126 -9.28 -9.36 -4.76
CA GLU A 126 -9.97 -9.36 -3.47
C GLU A 126 -11.08 -8.31 -3.48
N ASN A 127 -12.34 -8.73 -3.41
CA ASN A 127 -13.46 -7.82 -3.25
C ASN A 127 -13.53 -7.32 -1.80
N ARG A 128 -13.16 -6.06 -1.60
CA ARG A 128 -13.22 -5.35 -0.32
C ARG A 128 -13.94 -4.02 -0.47
N LYS A 129 -14.93 -3.95 -1.37
CA LYS A 129 -15.67 -2.72 -1.65
C LYS A 129 -16.20 -2.08 -0.36
N LEU A 130 -15.70 -0.90 -0.06
CA LEU A 130 -16.21 -0.03 1.01
C LEU A 130 -17.45 0.69 0.54
N MET A 131 -17.48 1.06 -0.75
CA MET A 131 -18.56 1.79 -1.40
C MET A 131 -18.65 1.40 -2.87
N PRO A 132 -19.75 0.76 -3.31
CA PRO A 132 -19.93 0.41 -4.71
C PRO A 132 -19.89 1.66 -5.61
N GLY A 133 -19.02 1.63 -6.63
CA GLY A 133 -18.84 2.78 -7.53
C GLY A 133 -17.95 3.89 -7.00
N GLY A 134 -17.28 3.67 -5.86
CA GLY A 134 -16.29 4.58 -5.30
C GLY A 134 -16.85 5.72 -4.45
N THR A 135 -16.05 6.76 -4.27
CA THR A 135 -16.42 7.90 -3.41
C THR A 135 -17.50 8.77 -4.04
N HIS A 136 -18.26 9.48 -3.21
CA HIS A 136 -19.11 10.57 -3.70
C HIS A 136 -18.27 11.69 -4.29
N ASN A 137 -18.91 12.52 -5.12
CA ASN A 137 -18.28 13.70 -5.70
C ASN A 137 -18.03 14.76 -4.63
N PHE A 138 -16.78 14.97 -4.26
CA PHE A 138 -16.38 15.92 -3.22
C PHE A 138 -16.55 17.41 -3.62
N CYS A 139 -16.81 17.71 -4.91
CA CYS A 139 -17.19 19.05 -5.36
C CYS A 139 -18.64 19.39 -5.00
N LYS A 140 -19.45 18.41 -4.62
CA LYS A 140 -20.84 18.59 -4.19
C LYS A 140 -20.92 18.57 -2.67
N PRO A 141 -21.71 19.50 -2.03
CA PRO A 141 -21.88 19.46 -0.59
C PRO A 141 -22.53 18.11 -0.20
N VAL A 142 -22.05 17.48 0.86
CA VAL A 142 -22.57 16.25 1.51
C VAL A 142 -21.68 15.01 1.46
N SER A 143 -20.56 15.00 0.76
CA SER A 143 -19.96 13.72 0.42
C SER A 143 -19.05 13.06 1.44
N TYR A 144 -18.40 13.79 2.34
CA TYR A 144 -17.36 13.20 3.20
C TYR A 144 -17.73 13.04 4.66
N THR A 145 -18.61 13.85 5.19
CA THR A 145 -18.92 13.87 6.63
C THR A 145 -19.74 12.67 7.11
N HIS A 146 -20.51 12.03 6.24
CA HIS A 146 -21.34 10.87 6.62
C HIS A 146 -20.59 9.53 6.66
N LEU A 147 -19.50 9.38 5.93
CA LEU A 147 -18.77 8.10 5.84
C LEU A 147 -17.92 7.81 7.08
N LEU A 148 -17.44 8.85 7.76
CA LEU A 148 -16.62 8.68 8.97
C LEU A 148 -17.46 8.34 10.21
N TRP A 149 -18.76 8.70 10.24
CA TRP A 149 -19.61 8.52 11.41
C TRP A 149 -20.42 7.24 11.45
N GLN A 150 -20.54 6.51 10.34
CA GLN A 150 -21.34 5.27 10.30
C GLN A 150 -20.53 3.98 10.57
N ARG A 151 -19.25 4.09 10.86
CA ARG A 151 -18.37 2.93 11.11
C ARG A 151 -17.47 3.06 12.34
N VAL A 152 -17.85 3.87 13.30
CA VAL A 152 -17.24 3.85 14.64
C VAL A 152 -18.14 3.10 15.61
#